data_56a2a7ea8eb9335739410d9072ed1c35
#
_entry.id   56a2a7ea8eb9335739410d9072ed1c35
#
_cell.length_a   1.000
_cell.length_b   1.000
_cell.length_c   1.000
_cell.angle_alpha   90.00
_cell.angle_beta   90.00
_cell.angle_gamma   90.00
#
_symmetry.space_group_name_H-M   'P 1'
#
loop_
_entity.id
_entity.type
_entity.pdbx_description
1 polymer ?
#
loop_
_entity_poly.entity_id
_entity_poly.type
_entity_poly.pdbx_seq_one_letter_code
_entity_poly.pdbx_strand_id
1 'polypeptide(L)'
;NYNMSNPFILIARIRVKEGKVEEYLKIAKEADDAVNASEPDMLIHTFDQDPTDPLEFTWSEVYRTSEAMVHHINNPPVVAYVEKHQEIADKFEIEVYGNITDETIKAIEALNVPFKHFKTTDVGYIRTEKFS
;
A
#
# COMPACT_ATOMS: atom_id res chain seq x y z
N ASN A 1 10.76 9.44 -25.71
CA ASN A 1 10.86 9.02 -24.38
C ASN A 1 10.28 7.62 -24.16
N TYR A 2 10.90 6.82 -23.38
CA TYR A 2 10.47 5.46 -23.18
C TYR A 2 9.61 5.35 -21.93
N ASN A 3 8.81 4.27 -21.89
CA ASN A 3 7.92 3.99 -20.78
C ASN A 3 8.72 3.48 -19.58
N MET A 4 8.62 4.19 -18.45
CA MET A 4 9.29 3.83 -17.21
C MET A 4 8.38 3.00 -16.28
N SER A 5 7.16 2.66 -16.75
CA SER A 5 6.22 1.91 -15.92
C SER A 5 6.74 0.50 -15.65
N ASN A 6 6.69 0.12 -14.40
CA ASN A 6 6.97 -1.23 -13.94
C ASN A 6 6.04 -1.54 -12.78
N PRO A 7 4.75 -1.72 -13.06
CA PRO A 7 3.75 -1.86 -12.01
C PRO A 7 3.99 -3.07 -11.12
N PHE A 8 3.62 -2.91 -9.87
CA PHE A 8 3.66 -3.99 -8.90
C PHE A 8 2.46 -3.88 -7.95
N ILE A 9 2.20 -4.97 -7.25
CA ILE A 9 1.08 -5.07 -6.30
C ILE A 9 1.63 -4.98 -4.89
N LEU A 10 0.93 -4.25 -4.03
CA LEU A 10 1.20 -4.24 -2.60
C LEU A 10 -0.09 -4.56 -1.86
N ILE A 11 0.01 -5.46 -0.89
CA ILE A 11 -1.08 -5.77 0.03
C ILE A 11 -0.60 -5.39 1.44
N ALA A 12 -1.34 -4.51 2.10
CA ALA A 12 -1.11 -4.20 3.52
C ALA A 12 -2.24 -4.80 4.33
N ARG A 13 -1.91 -5.74 5.21
CA ARG A 13 -2.90 -6.44 6.04
C ARG A 13 -3.04 -5.73 7.36
N ILE A 14 -4.29 -5.39 7.67
CA ILE A 14 -4.65 -4.54 8.79
C ILE A 14 -5.61 -5.29 9.69
N ARG A 15 -5.40 -5.21 11.02
CA ARG A 15 -6.43 -5.61 11.98
C ARG A 15 -6.80 -4.43 12.84
N VAL A 16 -8.06 -4.06 12.83
CA VAL A 16 -8.61 -2.95 13.63
C VAL A 16 -9.01 -3.48 15.00
N LYS A 17 -8.83 -2.68 16.03
CA LYS A 17 -9.28 -3.03 17.37
C LYS A 17 -10.80 -3.09 17.44
N GLU A 18 -11.32 -3.99 18.26
CA GLU A 18 -12.76 -4.12 18.44
C GLU A 18 -13.37 -2.79 18.88
N GLY A 19 -14.50 -2.43 18.28
CA GLY A 19 -15.19 -1.17 18.56
C GLY A 19 -14.60 0.04 17.85
N LYS A 20 -13.55 -0.12 17.03
CA LYS A 20 -12.85 0.99 16.37
C LYS A 20 -13.02 1.01 14.85
N VAL A 21 -13.83 0.13 14.29
CA VAL A 21 -13.96 0.02 12.83
C VAL A 21 -14.48 1.32 12.20
N GLU A 22 -15.51 1.91 12.78
CA GLU A 22 -16.09 3.14 12.24
C GLU A 22 -15.08 4.28 12.24
N GLU A 23 -14.36 4.45 13.34
CA GLU A 23 -13.31 5.45 13.45
C GLU A 23 -12.18 5.16 12.44
N TYR A 24 -11.80 3.89 12.30
CA TYR A 24 -10.76 3.50 11.35
C TYR A 24 -11.16 3.79 9.91
N LEU A 25 -12.39 3.45 9.52
CA LEU A 25 -12.87 3.74 8.15
C LEU A 25 -12.84 5.23 7.86
N LYS A 26 -13.06 6.07 8.87
CA LYS A 26 -12.98 7.52 8.70
C LYS A 26 -11.55 7.98 8.41
N ILE A 27 -10.57 7.54 9.20
CA ILE A 27 -9.17 7.92 8.95
C ILE A 27 -8.65 7.32 7.65
N ALA A 28 -9.08 6.11 7.30
CA ALA A 28 -8.73 5.47 6.04
C ALA A 28 -9.27 6.28 4.85
N LYS A 29 -10.52 6.74 4.95
CA LYS A 29 -11.12 7.56 3.88
C LYS A 29 -10.40 8.89 3.71
N GLU A 30 -10.02 9.53 4.80
CA GLU A 30 -9.28 10.79 4.74
C GLU A 30 -7.91 10.59 4.04
N ALA A 31 -7.20 9.51 4.40
CA ALA A 31 -5.92 9.19 3.77
C ALA A 31 -6.12 8.85 2.28
N ASP A 32 -7.11 8.04 1.96
CA ASP A 32 -7.44 7.65 0.59
C ASP A 32 -7.72 8.86 -0.30
N ASP A 33 -8.54 9.80 0.19
CA ASP A 33 -8.85 11.02 -0.56
C ASP A 33 -7.58 11.84 -0.84
N ALA A 34 -6.70 11.94 0.15
CA ALA A 34 -5.44 12.66 0.00
C ALA A 34 -4.49 11.98 -0.98
N VAL A 35 -4.39 10.64 -0.93
CA VAL A 35 -3.59 9.85 -1.86
C VAL A 35 -4.12 10.03 -3.29
N ASN A 36 -5.43 9.94 -3.47
CA ASN A 36 -6.05 10.12 -4.78
C ASN A 36 -5.73 11.50 -5.37
N ALA A 37 -5.69 12.53 -4.52
CA ALA A 37 -5.43 13.89 -4.96
C ALA A 37 -3.95 14.17 -5.26
N SER A 38 -3.01 13.44 -4.62
CA SER A 38 -1.59 13.80 -4.64
C SER A 38 -0.64 12.75 -5.21
N GLU A 39 -1.12 11.53 -5.48
CA GLU A 39 -0.26 10.42 -5.93
C GLU A 39 -0.79 9.82 -7.25
N PRO A 40 -0.51 10.47 -8.39
CA PRO A 40 -1.05 9.99 -9.68
C PRO A 40 -0.52 8.61 -10.10
N ASP A 41 0.59 8.16 -9.53
CA ASP A 41 1.16 6.85 -9.85
C ASP A 41 0.65 5.71 -8.96
N MET A 42 -0.23 6.03 -8.01
CA MET A 42 -1.01 5.03 -7.31
C MET A 42 -2.24 4.70 -8.16
N LEU A 43 -2.21 3.56 -8.84
CA LEU A 43 -3.22 3.23 -9.86
C LEU A 43 -4.46 2.57 -9.28
N ILE A 44 -4.28 1.77 -8.23
CA ILE A 44 -5.37 1.15 -7.48
C ILE A 44 -5.04 1.34 -6.00
N HIS A 45 -6.02 1.81 -5.24
CA HIS A 45 -5.87 2.03 -3.81
C HIS A 45 -7.24 1.76 -3.18
N THR A 46 -7.49 0.51 -2.80
CA THR A 46 -8.77 0.12 -2.23
C THR A 46 -8.57 -0.49 -0.85
N PHE A 47 -9.54 -0.28 0.02
CA PHE A 47 -9.55 -0.83 1.37
C PHE A 47 -10.63 -1.91 1.41
N ASP A 48 -10.19 -3.17 1.50
CA ASP A 48 -11.05 -4.31 1.29
C ASP A 48 -11.23 -5.09 2.60
N GLN A 49 -12.47 -5.44 2.92
CA GLN A 49 -12.78 -6.11 4.18
C GLN A 49 -12.81 -7.64 4.00
N ASP A 50 -12.22 -8.34 4.97
CA ASP A 50 -12.28 -9.80 5.03
C ASP A 50 -13.73 -10.24 5.19
N PRO A 51 -14.22 -11.19 4.36
CA PRO A 51 -15.60 -11.62 4.43
C PRO A 51 -15.94 -12.46 5.68
N THR A 52 -14.92 -12.95 6.41
CA THR A 52 -15.12 -13.82 7.56
C THR A 52 -14.73 -13.18 8.90
N ASP A 53 -14.02 -12.05 8.86
CA ASP A 53 -13.61 -11.34 10.08
C ASP A 53 -13.79 -9.84 9.89
N PRO A 54 -14.79 -9.22 10.54
CA PRO A 54 -15.10 -7.81 10.32
C PRO A 54 -14.02 -6.84 10.82
N LEU A 55 -13.02 -7.33 11.55
CA LEU A 55 -11.91 -6.49 12.03
C LEU A 55 -10.71 -6.55 11.09
N GLU A 56 -10.68 -7.46 10.12
CA GLU A 56 -9.56 -7.64 9.20
C GLU A 56 -9.83 -6.95 7.87
N PHE A 57 -8.84 -6.18 7.42
CA PHE A 57 -8.90 -5.45 6.17
C PHE A 57 -7.57 -5.56 5.44
N THR A 58 -7.59 -5.28 4.14
CA THR A 58 -6.37 -5.08 3.37
C THR A 58 -6.46 -3.77 2.60
N TRP A 59 -5.36 -3.02 2.58
CA TRP A 59 -5.12 -2.08 1.48
C TRP A 59 -4.64 -2.91 0.30
N SER A 60 -5.34 -2.81 -0.82
CA SER A 60 -4.96 -3.48 -2.06
C SER A 60 -4.50 -2.40 -3.02
N GLU A 61 -3.21 -2.42 -3.38
CA GLU A 61 -2.58 -1.29 -4.04
C GLU A 61 -1.82 -1.75 -5.28
N VAL A 62 -1.91 -0.96 -6.35
CA VAL A 62 -1.07 -1.13 -7.53
C VAL A 62 -0.37 0.20 -7.78
N TYR A 63 0.95 0.18 -7.79
CA TYR A 63 1.80 1.32 -8.08
C TYR A 63 2.32 1.22 -9.50
N ARG A 64 2.42 2.34 -10.19
CA ARG A 64 2.98 2.37 -11.54
C ARG A 64 4.49 2.19 -11.54
N THR A 65 5.18 2.71 -10.53
CA THR A 65 6.64 2.64 -10.43
C THR A 65 7.08 2.38 -8.99
N SER A 66 8.32 1.92 -8.86
CA SER A 66 8.94 1.70 -7.55
C SER A 66 9.05 3.00 -6.75
N GLU A 67 9.38 4.10 -7.42
CA GLU A 67 9.51 5.42 -6.80
C GLU A 67 8.18 5.92 -6.23
N ALA A 68 7.08 5.52 -6.81
CA ALA A 68 5.76 5.89 -6.31
C ALA A 68 5.52 5.37 -4.89
N MET A 69 6.10 4.23 -4.55
CA MET A 69 6.00 3.68 -3.18
C MET A 69 6.80 4.53 -2.19
N VAL A 70 7.99 4.97 -2.59
CA VAL A 70 8.80 5.86 -1.74
C VAL A 70 8.05 7.17 -1.49
N HIS A 71 7.44 7.72 -2.53
CA HIS A 71 6.61 8.93 -2.41
C HIS A 71 5.46 8.69 -1.42
N HIS A 72 4.77 7.56 -1.55
CA HIS A 72 3.64 7.21 -0.69
C HIS A 72 4.04 7.16 0.79
N ILE A 73 5.12 6.46 1.09
CA ILE A 73 5.61 6.31 2.46
C ILE A 73 5.93 7.68 3.10
N ASN A 74 6.41 8.63 2.31
CA ASN A 74 6.82 9.95 2.79
C ASN A 74 5.71 11.00 2.67
N ASN A 75 4.58 10.67 2.10
CA ASN A 75 3.48 11.63 1.91
C ASN A 75 2.86 11.98 3.26
N PRO A 76 2.82 13.26 3.66
CA PRO A 76 2.36 13.66 4.98
C PRO A 76 1.01 13.07 5.43
N PRO A 77 -0.05 13.03 4.58
CA PRO A 77 -1.30 12.41 5.03
C PRO A 77 -1.19 10.91 5.27
N VAL A 78 -0.27 10.22 4.60
CA VAL A 78 -0.02 8.80 4.84
C VAL A 78 0.72 8.62 6.17
N VAL A 79 1.70 9.47 6.45
CA VAL A 79 2.42 9.46 7.73
C VAL A 79 1.43 9.68 8.88
N ALA A 80 0.53 10.66 8.74
CA ALA A 80 -0.48 10.94 9.76
C ALA A 80 -1.43 9.74 9.95
N TYR A 81 -1.82 9.09 8.87
CA TYR A 81 -2.65 7.89 8.93
C TYR A 81 -1.95 6.75 9.70
N VAL A 82 -0.67 6.52 9.44
CA VAL A 82 0.09 5.47 10.14
C VAL A 82 0.14 5.74 11.64
N GLU A 83 0.31 7.00 12.05
CA GLU A 83 0.30 7.37 13.47
C GLU A 83 -1.06 7.05 14.11
N LYS A 84 -2.15 7.39 13.43
CA LYS A 84 -3.49 7.09 13.93
C LYS A 84 -3.77 5.59 13.95
N HIS A 85 -3.27 4.86 12.95
CA HIS A 85 -3.39 3.41 12.91
C HIS A 85 -2.85 2.78 14.20
N GLN A 86 -1.70 3.25 14.68
CA GLN A 86 -1.08 2.69 15.88
C GLN A 86 -1.95 2.80 17.12
N GLU A 87 -2.87 3.74 17.17
CA GLU A 87 -3.76 3.95 18.30
C GLU A 87 -4.98 3.03 18.29
N ILE A 88 -5.50 2.71 17.11
CA ILE A 88 -6.80 2.02 16.98
C ILE A 88 -6.74 0.71 16.21
N ALA A 89 -5.54 0.25 15.87
CA ALA A 89 -5.33 -1.03 15.22
C ALA A 89 -4.11 -1.73 15.84
N ASP A 90 -3.98 -3.03 15.60
CA ASP A 90 -2.92 -3.83 16.23
C ASP A 90 -2.19 -4.75 15.25
N LYS A 91 -2.37 -4.54 13.94
CA LYS A 91 -1.66 -5.30 12.93
C LYS A 91 -1.41 -4.42 11.71
N PHE A 92 -0.19 -4.48 11.19
CA PHE A 92 0.17 -3.85 9.93
C PHE A 92 1.29 -4.68 9.31
N GLU A 93 0.97 -5.43 8.24
CA GLU A 93 1.92 -6.32 7.57
C GLU A 93 1.88 -6.02 6.08
N ILE A 94 3.05 -5.96 5.45
CA ILE A 94 3.17 -5.59 4.05
C ILE A 94 3.66 -6.78 3.23
N GLU A 95 3.00 -7.03 2.10
CA GLU A 95 3.43 -7.97 1.07
C GLU A 95 3.55 -7.21 -0.24
N VAL A 96 4.67 -7.39 -0.94
CA VAL A 96 4.88 -6.83 -2.27
C VAL A 96 5.01 -7.98 -3.25
N TYR A 97 4.32 -7.87 -4.38
CA TYR A 97 4.34 -8.86 -5.46
C TYR A 97 4.83 -8.17 -6.73
N GLY A 98 6.03 -8.50 -7.14
CA GLY A 98 6.67 -7.87 -8.29
C GLY A 98 8.11 -7.48 -8.01
N ASN A 99 8.69 -6.71 -8.94
CA ASN A 99 10.09 -6.28 -8.83
C ASN A 99 10.15 -4.81 -8.45
N ILE A 100 10.84 -4.52 -7.36
CA ILE A 100 11.03 -3.16 -6.87
C ILE A 100 12.52 -2.88 -6.67
N THR A 101 12.91 -1.62 -6.61
CA THR A 101 14.30 -1.23 -6.46
C THR A 101 14.78 -1.45 -5.02
N ASP A 102 16.10 -1.54 -4.85
CA ASP A 102 16.69 -1.66 -3.52
C ASP A 102 16.34 -0.46 -2.64
N GLU A 103 16.23 0.72 -3.22
CA GLU A 103 15.82 1.93 -2.50
C GLU A 103 14.42 1.75 -1.91
N THR A 104 13.50 1.22 -2.70
CA THR A 104 12.13 0.98 -2.25
C THR A 104 12.07 -0.09 -1.17
N ILE A 105 12.86 -1.17 -1.32
CA ILE A 105 12.96 -2.21 -0.28
C ILE A 105 13.41 -1.59 1.04
N LYS A 106 14.47 -0.77 1.00
CA LYS A 106 14.99 -0.11 2.20
C LYS A 106 13.96 0.81 2.85
N ALA A 107 13.19 1.54 2.03
CA ALA A 107 12.16 2.43 2.54
C ALA A 107 11.06 1.64 3.27
N ILE A 108 10.67 0.49 2.74
CA ILE A 108 9.66 -0.36 3.38
C ILE A 108 10.23 -0.96 4.67
N GLU A 109 11.47 -1.45 4.62
CA GLU A 109 12.13 -2.03 5.80
C GLU A 109 12.24 -1.03 6.94
N ALA A 110 12.43 0.25 6.63
CA ALA A 110 12.53 1.30 7.62
C ALA A 110 11.22 1.54 8.40
N LEU A 111 10.09 1.02 7.91
CA LEU A 111 8.82 1.11 8.62
C LEU A 111 8.75 0.17 9.83
N ASN A 112 9.64 -0.82 9.91
CA ASN A 112 9.71 -1.81 11.00
C ASN A 112 8.41 -2.59 11.18
N VAL A 113 7.79 -2.99 10.08
CA VAL A 113 6.61 -3.86 10.08
C VAL A 113 6.98 -5.19 9.41
N PRO A 114 6.25 -6.27 9.66
CA PRO A 114 6.47 -7.51 8.92
C PRO A 114 6.34 -7.27 7.42
N PHE A 115 7.33 -7.72 6.66
CA PHE A 115 7.41 -7.46 5.24
C PHE A 115 7.85 -8.71 4.48
N LYS A 116 7.11 -9.07 3.44
CA LYS A 116 7.48 -10.14 2.51
C LYS A 116 7.53 -9.59 1.10
N HIS A 117 8.63 -9.85 0.40
CA HIS A 117 8.78 -9.47 -0.98
C HIS A 117 8.71 -10.73 -1.87
N PHE A 118 7.63 -10.87 -2.61
CA PHE A 118 7.45 -11.95 -3.58
C PHE A 118 7.95 -11.45 -4.93
N LYS A 119 9.22 -11.75 -5.22
CA LYS A 119 9.84 -11.32 -6.49
C LYS A 119 9.22 -12.09 -7.64
N THR A 120 8.97 -11.39 -8.75
CA THR A 120 8.47 -12.03 -9.96
C THR A 120 9.54 -12.98 -10.50
N THR A 121 9.11 -14.20 -10.81
CA THR A 121 9.94 -15.21 -11.48
C THR A 121 9.98 -14.93 -12.99
N ASP A 122 10.56 -15.86 -13.75
CA ASP A 122 10.57 -15.75 -15.20
C ASP A 122 9.19 -16.05 -15.83
N VAL A 123 8.21 -16.46 -15.01
CA VAL A 123 6.88 -16.80 -15.48
C VAL A 123 5.94 -15.62 -15.27
N GLY A 124 5.24 -15.24 -16.32
CA GLY A 124 4.27 -14.16 -16.26
C GLY A 124 4.71 -12.95 -17.07
N TYR A 125 3.87 -11.94 -17.10
CA TYR A 125 4.16 -10.71 -17.84
C TYR A 125 3.35 -9.54 -17.26
N ILE A 126 3.80 -8.32 -17.56
CA ILE A 126 3.07 -7.10 -17.28
C ILE A 126 2.94 -6.34 -18.60
N ARG A 127 1.72 -5.94 -18.95
CA ARG A 127 1.50 -5.12 -20.16
C ARG A 127 1.81 -3.66 -19.80
N THR A 128 3.09 -3.37 -19.70
CA THR A 128 3.57 -2.05 -19.21
C THR A 128 3.04 -0.90 -20.06
N GLU A 129 2.80 -1.12 -21.34
CA GLU A 129 2.25 -0.08 -22.23
C GLU A 129 0.83 0.36 -21.84
N LYS A 130 0.12 -0.46 -21.06
CA LYS A 130 -1.22 -0.11 -20.58
C LYS A 130 -1.20 0.76 -19.34
N PHE A 131 -0.01 1.00 -18.77
CA PHE A 131 0.16 1.79 -17.55
C PHE A 131 1.00 3.05 -17.80
N SER A 132 1.11 3.47 -19.02
CA SER A 132 1.87 4.70 -19.33
C SER A 132 1.06 5.97 -19.03
#